data_47c0eecf3e259fa2ef05947d4f1dd6ac
#
_entry.id   47c0eecf3e259fa2ef05947d4f1dd6ac
#
_cell.length_a   1.000
_cell.length_b   1.000
_cell.length_c   1.000
_cell.angle_alpha   90.00
_cell.angle_beta   90.00
_cell.angle_gamma   90.00
#
_symmetry.space_group_name_H-M   'P 1'
#
loop_
_entity.id
_entity.type
_entity.pdbx_description
1 polymer ?
#
loop_
_entity_poly.entity_id
_entity_poly.type
_entity_poly.pdbx_seq_one_letter_code
_entity_poly.pdbx_strand_id
1 'polypeptide(L)' 'MEVKIGDRIRVIYMDGEPNMTGAEGTVRLIDDAKQIHCSEFGLAVIPGIDQFEVIG' A
#
# COMPACT_ATOMS: atom_id res chain seq x y z
N MET A 1 6.39 10.04 -5.29
CA MET A 1 6.92 9.23 -4.17
C MET A 1 7.32 7.87 -4.68
N GLU A 2 8.52 7.44 -4.38
CA GLU A 2 8.97 6.13 -4.80
C GLU A 2 8.86 5.13 -3.66
N VAL A 3 8.23 4.01 -3.95
CA VAL A 3 8.12 2.90 -3.02
C VAL A 3 8.76 1.69 -3.69
N LYS A 4 9.41 0.85 -2.87
CA LYS A 4 10.17 -0.30 -3.37
C LYS A 4 9.77 -1.55 -2.63
N ILE A 5 10.01 -2.70 -3.27
CA ILE A 5 9.83 -3.98 -2.60
C ILE A 5 10.70 -4.00 -1.35
N GLY A 6 10.13 -4.42 -0.25
CA GLY A 6 10.80 -4.45 1.04
C GLY A 6 10.49 -3.25 1.92
N ASP A 7 9.95 -2.18 1.35
CA ASP A 7 9.56 -1.02 2.16
C ASP A 7 8.35 -1.35 3.00
N ARG A 8 8.23 -0.67 4.15
CA ARG A 8 7.02 -0.74 4.97
C ARG A 8 6.19 0.49 4.68
N ILE A 9 4.89 0.29 4.54
CA ILE A 9 3.95 1.38 4.28
C ILE A 9 2.83 1.33 5.30
N ARG A 10 2.20 2.49 5.50
CA ARG A 10 0.98 2.62 6.31
C ARG A 10 -0.09 3.20 5.43
N VAL A 11 -1.27 2.58 5.43
CA VAL A 11 -2.42 3.10 4.69
C VAL A 11 -3.00 4.28 5.46
N ILE A 12 -3.09 5.43 4.78
CA ILE A 12 -3.75 6.61 5.33
C ILE A 12 -5.25 6.51 5.07
N TYR A 13 -5.62 6.21 3.83
CA TYR A 13 -7.02 6.04 3.45
C TYR A 13 -7.07 5.22 2.16
N MET A 14 -7.92 4.20 2.14
CA MET A 14 -8.11 3.37 0.95
C MET A 14 -9.53 3.55 0.47
N ASP A 15 -9.68 4.10 -0.74
CA ASP A 15 -10.99 4.34 -1.32
C ASP A 15 -11.72 3.01 -1.51
N GLY A 16 -12.97 2.95 -1.06
CA GLY A 16 -13.73 1.71 -1.11
C GLY A 16 -13.47 0.76 0.04
N GLU A 17 -12.42 1.01 0.85
CA GLU A 17 -12.08 0.15 1.99
C GLU A 17 -11.57 0.99 3.15
N PRO A 18 -12.44 1.83 3.72
CA PRO A 18 -12.01 2.72 4.80
C PRO A 18 -11.51 1.99 6.04
N ASN A 19 -11.87 0.72 6.22
CA ASN A 19 -11.39 -0.08 7.33
C ASN A 19 -9.88 -0.33 7.27
N MET A 20 -9.26 -0.10 6.12
CA MET A 20 -7.82 -0.28 5.98
C MET A 20 -7.01 0.87 6.55
N THR A 21 -7.65 1.96 6.97
CA THR A 21 -6.95 3.11 7.55
C THR A 21 -6.08 2.67 8.71
N GLY A 22 -4.79 3.02 8.65
CA GLY A 22 -3.83 2.67 9.69
C GLY A 22 -3.16 1.32 9.52
N ALA A 23 -3.58 0.52 8.53
CA ALA A 23 -2.95 -0.77 8.28
C ALA A 23 -1.52 -0.58 7.81
N GLU A 24 -0.59 -1.43 8.30
CA GLU A 24 0.81 -1.38 7.91
C GLU A 24 1.19 -2.70 7.29
N GLY A 25 2.04 -2.63 6.29
CA GLY A 25 2.47 -3.83 5.61
C GLY A 25 3.82 -3.66 4.92
N THR A 26 4.39 -4.80 4.54
CA THR A 26 5.66 -4.84 3.82
C THR A 26 5.36 -5.09 2.34
N VAL A 27 5.91 -4.23 1.49
CA VAL A 27 5.71 -4.35 0.04
C VAL A 27 6.43 -5.58 -0.46
N ARG A 28 5.68 -6.50 -1.08
CA ARG A 28 6.26 -7.72 -1.66
C ARG A 28 6.24 -7.73 -3.19
N LEU A 29 5.42 -6.87 -3.79
CA LEU A 29 5.28 -6.85 -5.25
C LEU A 29 4.68 -5.52 -5.67
N ILE A 30 5.20 -4.95 -6.74
CA ILE A 30 4.58 -3.82 -7.43
C ILE A 30 4.30 -4.32 -8.84
N ASP A 31 3.03 -4.42 -9.21
CA ASP A 31 2.66 -5.05 -10.47
C ASP A 31 2.79 -4.08 -11.65
N ASP A 32 2.44 -4.58 -12.82
CA ASP A 32 2.58 -3.79 -14.06
C ASP A 32 1.70 -2.55 -14.06
N ALA A 33 0.61 -2.57 -13.30
CA ALA A 33 -0.29 -1.44 -13.19
C ALA A 33 0.14 -0.49 -12.07
N LYS A 34 1.31 -0.72 -11.48
CA LYS A 34 1.87 0.08 -10.38
C LYS A 34 1.06 -0.06 -9.09
N GLN A 35 0.31 -1.13 -8.95
CA GLN A 35 -0.42 -1.40 -7.73
C GLN A 35 0.50 -2.12 -6.75
N ILE A 36 0.41 -1.72 -5.48
CA ILE A 36 1.33 -2.17 -4.43
C ILE A 36 0.69 -3.29 -3.65
N HIS A 37 1.36 -4.44 -3.60
CA HIS A 37 0.89 -5.61 -2.88
C HIS A 37 1.76 -5.82 -1.65
N CYS A 38 1.11 -5.93 -0.49
CA CYS A 38 1.81 -6.16 0.77
C CYS A 38 1.53 -7.57 1.27
N SER A 39 2.49 -8.12 2.02
CA SER A 39 2.36 -9.47 2.57
C SER A 39 1.23 -9.57 3.58
N GLU A 40 0.93 -8.47 4.26
CA GLU A 40 0.02 -8.48 5.41
C GLU A 40 -1.43 -8.27 5.05
N PHE A 41 -1.73 -7.81 3.84
CA PHE A 41 -3.14 -7.65 3.45
C PHE A 41 -3.36 -8.10 2.01
N GLY A 42 -4.61 -8.51 1.75
CA GLY A 42 -4.96 -9.09 0.47
C GLY A 42 -5.39 -8.11 -0.59
N LEU A 43 -5.42 -6.82 -0.26
CA LEU A 43 -5.84 -5.78 -1.19
C LEU A 43 -4.62 -5.04 -1.69
N ALA A 44 -4.66 -4.63 -2.98
CA ALA A 44 -3.58 -3.81 -3.53
C ALA A 44 -3.84 -2.36 -3.21
N VAL A 45 -2.77 -1.62 -2.90
CA VAL A 45 -2.83 -0.17 -2.73
C VAL A 45 -2.60 0.45 -4.10
N ILE A 46 -3.49 1.35 -4.51
CA ILE A 46 -3.47 1.95 -5.84
C ILE A 46 -3.03 3.41 -5.71
N PRO A 47 -1.76 3.71 -6.05
CA PRO A 47 -1.27 5.09 -5.98
C PRO A 47 -2.13 6.02 -6.83
N GLY A 48 -2.43 7.19 -6.29
CA GLY A 48 -3.29 8.15 -6.97
C GLY A 48 -4.75 8.05 -6.59
N ILE A 49 -5.19 6.90 -6.11
CA ILE A 49 -6.56 6.68 -5.61
C ILE A 49 -6.50 6.50 -4.11
N ASP A 50 -5.61 5.63 -3.65
CA ASP A 50 -5.45 5.35 -2.22
C ASP A 50 -4.31 6.20 -1.68
N GLN A 51 -4.39 6.55 -0.39
CA GLN A 51 -3.36 7.35 0.26
C GLN A 51 -2.57 6.46 1.21
N PHE A 52 -1.25 6.58 1.14
CA PHE A 52 -0.36 5.80 1.98
C PHE A 52 0.93 6.56 2.19
N GLU A 53 1.72 6.12 3.18
CA GLU A 53 3.05 6.69 3.42
C GLU A 53 4.06 5.56 3.61
N VAL A 54 5.30 5.83 3.24
CA VAL A 54 6.40 4.91 3.48
C VAL A 54 6.94 5.18 4.87
N ILE A 55 7.01 4.16 5.72
CA ILE A 55 7.40 4.30 7.11
C ILE A 55 8.67 3.53 7.46
N GLY A 56 9.20 2.76 6.53
CA GLY A 56 10.42 2.03 6.81
C GLY A 56 11.04 1.28 5.67
#